data_32dac81aefec292857a4117de284f170
#
_entry.id   32dac81aefec292857a4117de284f170
#
_cell.length_a   1.000
_cell.length_b   1.000
_cell.length_c   1.000
_cell.angle_alpha   90.00
_cell.angle_beta   90.00
_cell.angle_gamma   90.00
#
_symmetry.space_group_name_H-M   'P 1'
#
loop_
_entity.id
_entity.type
_entity.pdbx_description
1 polymer ?
#
loop_
_entity_poly.entity_id
_entity_poly.type
_entity_poly.pdbx_seq_one_letter_code
_entity_poly.pdbx_strand_id
1 'polypeptide(L)'
;MSARGVQARVAATSFLALFAIVGIALYGLPFFYDFMVRDFGWSRAQVTSGNAISKLLVGPLFGFLAGWMVDRFGPRRLMVAGILMAGIALVGLGMIHTLAGFYLFYVFNALGYVCGGPLPNQVLLSRWFTAARGRAMGFAYLGIGLGGALVPLVAVRLIERFGWQGALQVLGALILVVALPLALVVRESPETSTTSTTSTTSTTSTRMVEDGGGSGSSGGSVGPVFRSPAFYLLLLGSMCSIAAVGGTNQHLKLFLSLDHSYSQGAAARIASLVLLSSLAGRLGMGWLADRFPKKYVMLLIYLLVASAIPVLFATQTRGAIYAFAVIFGIGLGGEYMVIPLMAAELFGVRVLGRAMGVVLTADGVAEAVAPWLVGRMHDATGSYVTGFAALIGCAVTGAIAIALLPRASPPDPLSTAWRGGTNDEHRVRA
;
A
#
# COMPACT_ATOMS: atom_id res chain seq x y z
N MET A 1 23.18 2.66 25.14
CA MET A 1 21.99 3.36 24.58
C MET A 1 20.77 2.84 25.30
N SER A 2 19.87 3.73 25.71
CA SER A 2 18.60 3.29 26.34
C SER A 2 17.74 2.53 25.33
N ALA A 3 16.93 1.56 25.77
CA ALA A 3 16.01 0.81 24.94
C ALA A 3 15.06 1.73 24.13
N ARG A 4 14.63 2.84 24.74
CA ARG A 4 13.82 3.88 24.07
C ARG A 4 14.55 4.54 22.90
N GLY A 5 15.86 4.78 23.01
CA GLY A 5 16.66 5.36 21.93
C GLY A 5 16.80 4.42 20.72
N VAL A 6 16.87 3.10 20.96
CA VAL A 6 16.90 2.11 19.88
C VAL A 6 15.54 2.01 19.20
N GLN A 7 14.45 1.98 19.96
CA GLN A 7 13.09 1.99 19.42
C GLN A 7 12.81 3.23 18.55
N ALA A 8 13.20 4.42 19.01
CA ALA A 8 13.05 5.65 18.23
C ALA A 8 13.81 5.59 16.89
N ARG A 9 15.03 5.04 16.89
CA ARG A 9 15.79 4.84 15.64
C ARG A 9 15.11 3.86 14.69
N VAL A 10 14.59 2.74 15.20
CA VAL A 10 13.87 1.77 14.39
C VAL A 10 12.65 2.40 13.73
N ALA A 11 11.85 3.15 14.50
CA ALA A 11 10.69 3.85 13.96
C ALA A 11 11.06 4.91 12.91
N ALA A 12 12.11 5.71 13.17
CA ALA A 12 12.62 6.71 12.23
C ALA A 12 13.17 6.07 10.94
N THR A 13 13.88 4.95 11.04
CA THR A 13 14.38 4.23 9.86
C THR A 13 13.23 3.66 9.04
N SER A 14 12.21 3.06 9.67
CA SER A 14 11.03 2.57 8.97
C SER A 14 10.25 3.72 8.30
N PHE A 15 10.12 4.87 8.97
CA PHE A 15 9.54 6.07 8.37
C PHE A 15 10.31 6.49 7.10
N LEU A 16 11.64 6.62 7.18
CA LEU A 16 12.47 7.05 6.06
C LEU A 16 12.54 6.01 4.94
N ALA A 17 12.55 4.73 5.25
CA ALA A 17 12.46 3.67 4.25
C ALA A 17 11.14 3.73 3.47
N LEU A 18 10.02 3.89 4.15
CA LEU A 18 8.70 4.02 3.53
C LEU A 18 8.55 5.36 2.78
N PHE A 19 9.09 6.45 3.32
CA PHE A 19 9.17 7.74 2.66
C PHE A 19 9.93 7.62 1.33
N ALA A 20 11.08 6.96 1.33
CA ALA A 20 11.94 6.80 0.16
C ALA A 20 11.34 5.84 -0.87
N ILE A 21 11.01 4.62 -0.46
CA ILE A 21 10.62 3.54 -1.39
C ILE A 21 9.19 3.74 -1.89
N VAL A 22 8.26 4.05 -0.99
CA VAL A 22 6.86 4.19 -1.38
C VAL A 22 6.54 5.62 -1.78
N GLY A 23 6.96 6.60 -0.97
CA GLY A 23 6.67 8.00 -1.22
C GLY A 23 7.39 8.51 -2.47
N ILE A 24 8.72 8.38 -2.53
CA ILE A 24 9.51 8.89 -3.67
C ILE A 24 9.42 7.96 -4.87
N ALA A 25 9.82 6.69 -4.71
CA ALA A 25 10.05 5.83 -5.87
C ALA A 25 8.76 5.25 -6.47
N LEU A 26 7.69 5.09 -5.69
CA LEU A 26 6.41 4.58 -6.21
C LEU A 26 5.44 5.72 -6.56
N TYR A 27 5.07 6.56 -5.59
CA TYR A 27 4.10 7.64 -5.81
C TYR A 27 4.67 8.85 -6.55
N GLY A 28 6.00 9.06 -6.52
CA GLY A 28 6.65 10.14 -7.25
C GLY A 28 6.85 9.86 -8.73
N LEU A 29 7.01 8.58 -9.13
CA LEU A 29 7.36 8.23 -10.51
C LEU A 29 6.34 8.65 -11.56
N PRO A 30 5.01 8.53 -11.36
CA PRO A 30 4.02 9.00 -12.34
C PRO A 30 4.12 10.49 -12.68
N PHE A 31 4.75 11.28 -11.80
CA PHE A 31 4.98 12.71 -12.05
C PHE A 31 5.91 12.96 -13.24
N PHE A 32 6.73 12.00 -13.64
CA PHE A 32 7.69 12.10 -14.74
C PHE A 32 7.18 11.57 -16.07
N TYR A 33 6.02 10.92 -16.12
CA TYR A 33 5.51 10.29 -17.34
C TYR A 33 5.27 11.23 -18.50
N ASP A 34 4.82 12.47 -18.26
CA ASP A 34 4.58 13.45 -19.30
C ASP A 34 5.86 13.88 -20.02
N PHE A 35 6.99 13.91 -19.32
CA PHE A 35 8.30 14.17 -19.92
C PHE A 35 8.72 13.01 -20.83
N MET A 36 8.53 11.76 -20.38
CA MET A 36 8.84 10.57 -21.17
C MET A 36 7.99 10.52 -22.44
N VAL A 37 6.69 10.87 -22.35
CA VAL A 37 5.80 10.96 -23.52
C VAL A 37 6.28 12.05 -24.47
N ARG A 38 6.69 13.22 -24.00
CA ARG A 38 7.15 14.35 -24.84
C ARG A 38 8.49 14.08 -25.49
N ASP A 39 9.47 13.57 -24.74
CA ASP A 39 10.86 13.47 -25.20
C ASP A 39 11.10 12.22 -26.05
N PHE A 40 10.42 11.10 -25.72
CA PHE A 40 10.61 9.83 -26.42
C PHE A 40 9.48 9.50 -27.41
N GLY A 41 8.40 10.29 -27.41
CA GLY A 41 7.22 10.01 -28.24
C GLY A 41 6.47 8.74 -27.83
N TRP A 42 6.67 8.26 -26.61
CA TRP A 42 5.98 7.08 -26.13
C TRP A 42 4.50 7.33 -25.90
N SER A 43 3.68 6.30 -26.14
CA SER A 43 2.25 6.39 -25.84
C SER A 43 1.97 6.37 -24.34
N ARG A 44 0.80 6.86 -23.95
CA ARG A 44 0.37 6.85 -22.55
C ARG A 44 0.20 5.45 -21.99
N ALA A 45 -0.24 4.51 -22.85
CA ALA A 45 -0.28 3.11 -22.49
C ALA A 45 1.12 2.55 -22.20
N GLN A 46 2.14 2.94 -22.99
CA GLN A 46 3.52 2.47 -22.78
C GLN A 46 4.10 2.94 -21.46
N VAL A 47 3.94 4.20 -21.08
CA VAL A 47 4.48 4.71 -19.80
C VAL A 47 3.73 4.15 -18.59
N THR A 48 2.44 3.90 -18.70
CA THR A 48 1.64 3.32 -17.60
C THR A 48 1.76 1.81 -17.53
N SER A 49 2.12 1.12 -18.62
CA SER A 49 2.33 -0.35 -18.63
C SER A 49 3.53 -0.77 -17.78
N GLY A 50 4.47 0.11 -17.46
CA GLY A 50 5.54 -0.18 -16.51
C GLY A 50 4.97 -0.62 -15.14
N ASN A 51 3.95 0.08 -14.65
CA ASN A 51 3.24 -0.31 -13.44
C ASN A 51 2.53 -1.67 -13.59
N ALA A 52 1.88 -1.91 -14.74
CA ALA A 52 1.19 -3.16 -15.03
C ALA A 52 2.16 -4.34 -15.04
N ILE A 53 3.24 -4.24 -15.83
CA ILE A 53 4.26 -5.29 -15.96
C ILE A 53 4.89 -5.58 -14.61
N SER A 54 5.26 -4.55 -13.85
CA SER A 54 5.91 -4.74 -12.56
C SER A 54 4.99 -5.44 -11.56
N LYS A 55 3.72 -5.08 -11.50
CA LYS A 55 2.75 -5.71 -10.57
C LYS A 55 2.38 -7.14 -10.98
N LEU A 56 2.21 -7.40 -12.28
CA LEU A 56 1.89 -8.74 -12.78
C LEU A 56 3.07 -9.71 -12.66
N LEU A 57 4.29 -9.24 -12.84
CA LEU A 57 5.49 -10.08 -12.71
C LEU A 57 5.90 -10.24 -11.23
N VAL A 58 5.91 -9.15 -10.50
CA VAL A 58 6.47 -9.11 -9.14
C VAL A 58 5.43 -9.52 -8.09
N GLY A 59 4.16 -9.14 -8.26
CA GLY A 59 3.11 -9.40 -7.27
C GLY A 59 2.91 -10.88 -6.94
N PRO A 60 2.57 -11.75 -7.90
CA PRO A 60 2.34 -13.17 -7.64
C PRO A 60 3.59 -13.94 -7.22
N LEU A 61 4.74 -13.62 -7.84
CA LEU A 61 6.00 -14.33 -7.59
C LEU A 61 6.64 -13.92 -6.26
N PHE A 62 6.66 -12.63 -5.97
CA PHE A 62 7.40 -12.10 -4.83
C PHE A 62 6.52 -11.78 -3.62
N GLY A 63 5.21 -11.62 -3.77
CA GLY A 63 4.31 -11.42 -2.64
C GLY A 63 4.33 -12.61 -1.66
N PHE A 64 4.31 -13.83 -2.17
CA PHE A 64 4.46 -15.05 -1.37
C PHE A 64 5.91 -15.25 -0.88
N LEU A 65 6.89 -15.04 -1.76
CA LEU A 65 8.31 -15.16 -1.43
C LEU A 65 8.78 -14.10 -0.44
N ALA A 66 8.20 -12.91 -0.44
CA ALA A 66 8.61 -11.82 0.45
C ALA A 66 8.45 -12.20 1.93
N GLY A 67 7.37 -12.87 2.31
CA GLY A 67 7.18 -13.38 3.66
C GLY A 67 8.28 -14.38 4.04
N TRP A 68 8.53 -15.38 3.20
CA TRP A 68 9.60 -16.35 3.39
C TRP A 68 10.99 -15.70 3.43
N MET A 69 11.26 -14.72 2.58
CA MET A 69 12.51 -13.98 2.56
C MET A 69 12.72 -13.16 3.85
N VAL A 70 11.66 -12.53 4.38
CA VAL A 70 11.72 -11.80 5.65
C VAL A 70 12.04 -12.74 6.81
N ASP A 71 11.45 -13.93 6.82
CA ASP A 71 11.70 -14.93 7.87
C ASP A 71 13.11 -15.52 7.78
N ARG A 72 13.62 -15.76 6.57
CA ARG A 72 14.94 -16.37 6.34
C ARG A 72 16.10 -15.39 6.47
N PHE A 73 15.99 -14.20 5.89
CA PHE A 73 17.09 -13.23 5.81
C PHE A 73 16.99 -12.09 6.84
N GLY A 74 15.84 -11.97 7.48
CA GLY A 74 15.52 -10.89 8.40
C GLY A 74 15.05 -9.59 7.69
N PRO A 75 14.25 -8.77 8.38
CA PRO A 75 13.67 -7.56 7.79
C PRO A 75 14.72 -6.51 7.43
N ARG A 76 15.81 -6.40 8.20
CA ARG A 76 16.88 -5.43 7.94
C ARG A 76 17.57 -5.64 6.59
N ARG A 77 17.99 -6.88 6.30
CA ARG A 77 18.69 -7.20 5.04
C ARG A 77 17.81 -6.94 3.84
N LEU A 78 16.52 -7.27 3.96
CA LEU A 78 15.56 -6.98 2.92
C LEU A 78 15.35 -5.48 2.72
N MET A 79 15.20 -4.71 3.80
CA MET A 79 15.08 -3.26 3.70
C MET A 79 16.30 -2.63 3.00
N VAL A 80 17.52 -3.08 3.33
CA VAL A 80 18.74 -2.62 2.65
C VAL A 80 18.71 -2.94 1.16
N ALA A 81 18.36 -4.19 0.80
CA ALA A 81 18.24 -4.60 -0.60
C ALA A 81 17.17 -3.79 -1.34
N GLY A 82 16.00 -3.57 -0.70
CA GLY A 82 14.91 -2.79 -1.28
C GLY A 82 15.28 -1.32 -1.52
N ILE A 83 15.98 -0.69 -0.58
CA ILE A 83 16.46 0.70 -0.72
C ILE A 83 17.49 0.78 -1.86
N LEU A 84 18.43 -0.17 -1.94
CA LEU A 84 19.41 -0.24 -3.04
C LEU A 84 18.69 -0.38 -4.39
N MET A 85 17.77 -1.32 -4.50
CA MET A 85 17.01 -1.55 -5.75
C MET A 85 16.21 -0.32 -6.16
N ALA A 86 15.48 0.31 -5.23
CA ALA A 86 14.68 1.50 -5.52
C ALA A 86 15.55 2.70 -5.94
N GLY A 87 16.67 2.94 -5.23
CA GLY A 87 17.60 4.01 -5.57
C GLY A 87 18.26 3.81 -6.92
N ILE A 88 18.77 2.60 -7.20
CA ILE A 88 19.37 2.23 -8.50
C ILE A 88 18.31 2.32 -9.61
N ALA A 89 17.07 1.90 -9.35
CA ALA A 89 15.98 1.99 -10.32
C ALA A 89 15.71 3.44 -10.73
N LEU A 90 15.63 4.39 -9.78
CA LEU A 90 15.40 5.79 -10.12
C LEU A 90 16.58 6.41 -10.87
N VAL A 91 17.82 6.12 -10.44
CA VAL A 91 19.03 6.57 -11.17
C VAL A 91 19.01 6.02 -12.58
N GLY A 92 18.74 4.72 -12.74
CA GLY A 92 18.64 4.08 -14.04
C GLY A 92 17.50 4.65 -14.92
N LEU A 93 16.33 4.92 -14.34
CA LEU A 93 15.23 5.59 -15.04
C LEU A 93 15.59 7.00 -15.52
N GLY A 94 16.50 7.69 -14.83
CA GLY A 94 17.09 8.95 -15.30
C GLY A 94 18.12 8.80 -16.42
N MET A 95 18.50 7.56 -16.80
CA MET A 95 19.50 7.28 -17.85
C MET A 95 18.91 6.54 -19.05
N ILE A 96 17.60 6.30 -19.06
CA ILE A 96 16.95 5.54 -20.13
C ILE A 96 16.87 6.33 -21.43
N HIS A 97 16.97 5.56 -22.55
CA HIS A 97 16.68 6.04 -23.89
C HIS A 97 15.77 5.06 -24.65
N THR A 98 15.45 3.90 -24.05
CA THR A 98 14.66 2.85 -24.67
C THR A 98 13.54 2.37 -23.76
N LEU A 99 12.44 1.91 -24.36
CA LEU A 99 11.30 1.36 -23.64
C LEU A 99 11.68 0.08 -22.85
N ALA A 100 12.60 -0.72 -23.38
CA ALA A 100 13.12 -1.91 -22.67
C ALA A 100 13.86 -1.53 -21.39
N GLY A 101 14.70 -0.49 -21.43
CA GLY A 101 15.37 0.07 -20.26
C GLY A 101 14.37 0.60 -19.23
N PHE A 102 13.31 1.29 -19.69
CA PHE A 102 12.22 1.73 -18.82
C PHE A 102 11.59 0.57 -18.05
N TYR A 103 11.18 -0.50 -18.74
CA TYR A 103 10.57 -1.67 -18.10
C TYR A 103 11.53 -2.38 -17.15
N LEU A 104 12.79 -2.52 -17.53
CA LEU A 104 13.81 -3.13 -16.67
C LEU A 104 13.92 -2.39 -15.34
N PHE A 105 14.14 -1.08 -15.37
CA PHE A 105 14.26 -0.30 -14.14
C PHE A 105 12.94 -0.16 -13.38
N TYR A 106 11.81 -0.23 -14.08
CA TYR A 106 10.51 -0.26 -13.41
C TYR A 106 10.30 -1.57 -12.62
N VAL A 107 10.70 -2.71 -13.17
CA VAL A 107 10.70 -4.01 -12.45
C VAL A 107 11.65 -3.95 -11.24
N PHE A 108 12.83 -3.35 -11.41
CA PHE A 108 13.76 -3.11 -10.29
C PHE A 108 13.13 -2.26 -9.18
N ASN A 109 12.39 -1.23 -9.54
CA ASN A 109 11.65 -0.40 -8.59
C ASN A 109 10.58 -1.21 -7.84
N ALA A 110 9.85 -2.07 -8.54
CA ALA A 110 8.86 -2.94 -7.93
C ALA A 110 9.48 -3.98 -6.98
N LEU A 111 10.62 -4.57 -7.33
CA LEU A 111 11.40 -5.43 -6.42
C LEU A 111 11.87 -4.65 -5.19
N GLY A 112 12.29 -3.40 -5.38
CA GLY A 112 12.63 -2.48 -4.30
C GLY A 112 11.45 -2.28 -3.33
N TYR A 113 10.24 -2.10 -3.87
CA TYR A 113 9.01 -1.98 -3.08
C TYR A 113 8.70 -3.27 -2.29
N VAL A 114 8.82 -4.43 -2.90
CA VAL A 114 8.55 -5.72 -2.22
C VAL A 114 9.56 -5.97 -1.10
N CYS A 115 10.83 -5.76 -1.38
CA CYS A 115 11.92 -6.02 -0.43
C CYS A 115 12.03 -4.97 0.69
N GLY A 116 11.76 -3.71 0.41
CA GLY A 116 12.00 -2.63 1.39
C GLY A 116 10.76 -1.82 1.79
N GLY A 117 9.62 -2.11 1.19
CA GLY A 117 8.34 -1.41 1.43
C GLY A 117 7.62 -1.86 2.71
N PRO A 118 6.28 -1.91 2.70
CA PRO A 118 5.48 -2.10 3.90
C PRO A 118 5.80 -3.37 4.69
N LEU A 119 5.95 -4.53 4.03
CA LEU A 119 6.04 -5.83 4.70
C LEU A 119 7.26 -5.95 5.65
N PRO A 120 8.51 -5.74 5.21
CA PRO A 120 9.65 -5.86 6.13
C PRO A 120 9.63 -4.79 7.24
N ASN A 121 9.10 -3.61 6.95
CA ASN A 121 8.94 -2.55 7.95
C ASN A 121 7.92 -2.94 9.03
N GLN A 122 6.79 -3.54 8.65
CA GLN A 122 5.80 -4.07 9.60
C GLN A 122 6.39 -5.15 10.50
N VAL A 123 7.14 -6.09 9.92
CA VAL A 123 7.80 -7.15 10.68
C VAL A 123 8.83 -6.57 11.65
N LEU A 124 9.68 -5.65 11.19
CA LEU A 124 10.67 -4.98 12.03
C LEU A 124 10.01 -4.25 13.20
N LEU A 125 9.00 -3.41 12.92
CA LEU A 125 8.28 -2.68 13.96
C LEU A 125 7.55 -3.61 14.92
N SER A 126 6.99 -4.72 14.44
CA SER A 126 6.32 -5.70 15.28
C SER A 126 7.25 -6.39 16.26
N ARG A 127 8.51 -6.61 15.89
CA ARG A 127 9.54 -7.21 16.76
C ARG A 127 10.02 -6.25 17.84
N TRP A 128 10.03 -4.95 17.57
CA TRP A 128 10.53 -3.93 18.49
C TRP A 128 9.46 -3.30 19.40
N PHE A 129 8.20 -3.30 18.94
CA PHE A 129 7.09 -2.64 19.64
C PHE A 129 5.99 -3.67 19.96
N THR A 130 5.84 -4.03 21.23
CA THR A 130 4.77 -4.92 21.70
C THR A 130 3.53 -4.13 22.13
N ALA A 131 3.67 -3.22 23.06
CA ALA A 131 2.55 -2.44 23.63
C ALA A 131 2.14 -1.22 22.76
N ALA A 132 3.04 -0.65 21.96
CA ALA A 132 2.80 0.55 21.15
C ALA A 132 2.89 0.29 19.63
N ARG A 133 2.65 -0.95 19.20
CA ARG A 133 2.81 -1.38 17.80
C ARG A 133 2.02 -0.52 16.81
N GLY A 134 0.74 -0.25 17.10
CA GLY A 134 -0.11 0.58 16.24
C GLY A 134 0.42 2.00 16.05
N ARG A 135 0.88 2.65 17.13
CA ARG A 135 1.46 3.99 17.06
C ARG A 135 2.76 4.03 16.26
N ALA A 136 3.63 3.03 16.45
CA ALA A 136 4.89 2.93 15.71
C ALA A 136 4.65 2.70 14.22
N MET A 137 3.72 1.83 13.86
CA MET A 137 3.31 1.61 12.47
C MET A 137 2.66 2.87 11.88
N GLY A 138 1.73 3.50 12.59
CA GLY A 138 1.11 4.76 12.15
C GLY A 138 2.15 5.83 11.84
N PHE A 139 3.12 6.03 12.73
CA PHE A 139 4.23 6.97 12.50
C PHE A 139 5.05 6.61 11.25
N ALA A 140 5.45 5.35 11.09
CA ALA A 140 6.22 4.93 9.93
C ALA A 140 5.46 5.13 8.61
N TYR A 141 4.16 4.86 8.61
CA TYR A 141 3.29 5.01 7.43
C TYR A 141 3.01 6.46 7.04
N LEU A 142 3.17 7.43 7.97
CA LEU A 142 3.17 8.85 7.59
C LEU A 142 4.26 9.16 6.56
N GLY A 143 5.38 8.42 6.59
CA GLY A 143 6.45 8.54 5.59
C GLY A 143 5.94 8.36 4.16
N ILE A 144 5.03 7.42 3.91
CA ILE A 144 4.44 7.18 2.58
C ILE A 144 3.74 8.43 2.05
N GLY A 145 2.82 8.98 2.85
CA GLY A 145 2.03 10.13 2.44
C GLY A 145 2.87 11.41 2.30
N LEU A 146 3.77 11.65 3.25
CA LEU A 146 4.66 12.81 3.20
C LEU A 146 5.65 12.73 2.03
N GLY A 147 6.23 11.55 1.77
CA GLY A 147 7.12 11.34 0.63
C GLY A 147 6.39 11.65 -0.68
N GLY A 148 5.24 11.01 -0.89
CA GLY A 148 4.45 11.24 -2.10
C GLY A 148 3.96 12.67 -2.26
N ALA A 149 3.62 13.37 -1.17
CA ALA A 149 3.18 14.77 -1.22
C ALA A 149 4.34 15.75 -1.50
N LEU A 150 5.54 15.49 -0.98
CA LEU A 150 6.70 16.36 -1.16
C LEU A 150 7.37 16.19 -2.52
N VAL A 151 7.38 14.95 -3.05
CA VAL A 151 8.12 14.64 -4.28
C VAL A 151 7.71 15.48 -5.47
N PRO A 152 6.42 15.68 -5.81
CA PRO A 152 6.06 16.52 -6.95
C PRO A 152 6.58 17.97 -6.84
N LEU A 153 6.58 18.52 -5.62
CA LEU A 153 7.06 19.89 -5.36
C LEU A 153 8.59 20.00 -5.48
N VAL A 154 9.31 19.01 -4.96
CA VAL A 154 10.77 18.94 -5.08
C VAL A 154 11.19 18.65 -6.52
N ALA A 155 10.46 17.73 -7.19
CA ALA A 155 10.73 17.34 -8.56
C ALA A 155 10.69 18.54 -9.52
N VAL A 156 9.70 19.45 -9.39
CA VAL A 156 9.66 20.67 -10.22
C VAL A 156 10.95 21.47 -10.11
N ARG A 157 11.45 21.70 -8.88
CA ARG A 157 12.70 22.44 -8.65
C ARG A 157 13.93 21.76 -9.24
N LEU A 158 13.98 20.41 -9.10
CA LEU A 158 15.05 19.61 -9.67
C LEU A 158 14.99 19.59 -11.20
N ILE A 159 13.80 19.50 -11.78
CA ILE A 159 13.61 19.50 -13.24
C ILE A 159 14.04 20.84 -13.85
N GLU A 160 13.71 21.95 -13.20
CA GLU A 160 14.15 23.29 -13.63
C GLU A 160 15.67 23.43 -13.67
N ARG A 161 16.41 22.73 -12.78
CA ARG A 161 17.88 22.82 -12.68
C ARG A 161 18.63 21.77 -13.49
N PHE A 162 18.13 20.54 -13.52
CA PHE A 162 18.86 19.37 -14.01
C PHE A 162 18.13 18.61 -15.13
N GLY A 163 16.98 19.12 -15.57
CA GLY A 163 16.08 18.34 -16.42
C GLY A 163 15.40 17.20 -15.68
N TRP A 164 14.42 16.55 -16.31
CA TRP A 164 13.67 15.46 -15.66
C TRP A 164 14.53 14.20 -15.41
N GLN A 165 15.46 13.91 -16.31
CA GLN A 165 16.41 12.81 -16.18
C GLN A 165 17.33 13.02 -14.96
N GLY A 166 17.95 14.20 -14.87
CA GLY A 166 18.77 14.58 -13.75
C GLY A 166 18.00 14.62 -12.42
N ALA A 167 16.73 15.06 -12.46
CA ALA A 167 15.87 15.03 -11.28
C ALA A 167 15.63 13.61 -10.74
N LEU A 168 15.39 12.63 -11.62
CA LEU A 168 15.29 11.21 -11.22
C LEU A 168 16.59 10.66 -10.64
N GLN A 169 17.75 11.02 -11.25
CA GLN A 169 19.06 10.63 -10.74
C GLN A 169 19.32 11.19 -9.34
N VAL A 170 19.01 12.48 -9.13
CA VAL A 170 19.14 13.12 -7.81
C VAL A 170 18.22 12.49 -6.77
N LEU A 171 16.95 12.21 -7.12
CA LEU A 171 16.01 11.53 -6.23
C LEU A 171 16.49 10.11 -5.87
N GLY A 172 16.99 9.36 -6.85
CA GLY A 172 17.55 8.03 -6.63
C GLY A 172 18.82 8.08 -5.74
N ALA A 173 19.73 9.02 -6.00
CA ALA A 173 20.88 9.24 -5.16
C ALA A 173 20.50 9.66 -3.73
N LEU A 174 19.49 10.49 -3.56
CA LEU A 174 18.95 10.89 -2.25
C LEU A 174 18.43 9.68 -1.46
N ILE A 175 17.73 8.77 -2.12
CA ILE A 175 17.27 7.50 -1.50
C ILE A 175 18.49 6.72 -0.96
N LEU A 176 19.54 6.57 -1.79
CA LEU A 176 20.75 5.83 -1.43
C LEU A 176 21.54 6.52 -0.29
N VAL A 177 21.72 7.83 -0.38
CA VAL A 177 22.55 8.57 0.60
C VAL A 177 21.84 8.72 1.95
N VAL A 178 20.51 8.88 1.97
CA VAL A 178 19.76 9.15 3.21
C VAL A 178 19.20 7.87 3.83
N ALA A 179 18.50 7.03 3.06
CA ALA A 179 17.81 5.89 3.63
C ALA A 179 18.75 4.69 3.87
N LEU A 180 19.77 4.48 3.01
CA LEU A 180 20.63 3.31 3.11
C LEU A 180 21.49 3.30 4.38
N PRO A 181 22.20 4.38 4.78
CA PRO A 181 22.99 4.37 6.01
C PRO A 181 22.15 4.09 7.25
N LEU A 182 20.93 4.62 7.29
CA LEU A 182 20.01 4.40 8.42
C LEU A 182 19.54 2.95 8.49
N ALA A 183 19.24 2.32 7.35
CA ALA A 183 18.88 0.91 7.28
C ALA A 183 20.06 0.01 7.68
N LEU A 184 21.32 0.39 7.37
CA LEU A 184 22.52 -0.34 7.75
C LEU A 184 22.79 -0.30 9.27
N VAL A 185 22.36 0.74 9.97
CA VAL A 185 22.57 0.91 11.41
C VAL A 185 21.47 0.28 12.26
N VAL A 186 20.30 -0.02 11.67
CA VAL A 186 19.18 -0.67 12.39
C VAL A 186 19.60 -2.06 12.88
N ARG A 187 19.37 -2.32 14.16
CA ARG A 187 19.59 -3.64 14.78
C ARG A 187 18.30 -4.46 14.73
N GLU A 188 18.44 -5.74 14.41
CA GLU A 188 17.37 -6.71 14.60
C GLU A 188 17.11 -6.91 16.10
N SER A 189 15.89 -7.26 16.49
CA SER A 189 15.55 -7.49 17.90
C SER A 189 16.45 -8.58 18.51
N PRO A 190 16.88 -8.46 19.79
CA PRO A 190 17.70 -9.48 20.45
C PRO A 190 17.08 -10.88 20.49
N GLU A 191 15.76 -10.99 20.44
CA GLU A 191 15.04 -12.26 20.43
C GLU A 191 15.28 -13.10 19.17
N THR A 192 15.83 -12.51 18.10
CA THR A 192 16.09 -13.24 16.83
C THR A 192 17.44 -13.93 16.79
N SER A 193 18.38 -13.58 17.69
CA SER A 193 19.72 -14.16 17.71
C SER A 193 19.85 -15.44 18.54
N THR A 194 18.82 -15.84 19.30
CA THR A 194 18.89 -17.00 20.20
C THR A 194 18.39 -18.29 19.53
N THR A 195 17.78 -18.26 18.36
CA THR A 195 17.21 -19.45 17.73
C THR A 195 18.12 -20.15 16.71
N SER A 196 19.32 -19.60 16.42
CA SER A 196 20.22 -20.19 15.43
C SER A 196 21.49 -20.86 15.98
N THR A 197 21.64 -20.95 17.32
CA THR A 197 22.83 -21.64 17.86
C THR A 197 22.52 -22.26 19.22
N THR A 198 21.72 -23.29 19.28
CA THR A 198 21.85 -24.37 20.30
C THR A 198 20.85 -25.47 20.01
N SER A 199 21.13 -26.30 19.04
CA SER A 199 20.69 -27.69 19.04
C SER A 199 21.93 -28.56 19.37
N THR A 200 22.33 -28.53 20.62
CA THR A 200 23.23 -29.57 21.14
C THR A 200 22.83 -29.87 22.58
N THR A 201 22.21 -31.01 22.72
CA THR A 201 22.24 -31.88 23.88
C THR A 201 21.85 -31.30 25.24
N SER A 202 20.65 -31.64 25.71
CA SER A 202 20.48 -32.24 27.03
C SER A 202 19.24 -33.12 27.07
N THR A 203 19.49 -34.37 26.97
CA THR A 203 18.64 -35.48 27.39
C THR A 203 18.30 -35.31 28.87
N THR A 204 17.04 -35.03 29.19
CA THR A 204 16.52 -35.40 30.52
C THR A 204 15.08 -35.83 30.32
N SER A 205 14.90 -37.11 30.44
CA SER A 205 13.63 -37.82 30.52
C SER A 205 12.79 -37.29 31.68
N THR A 206 11.56 -36.89 31.38
CA THR A 206 10.46 -37.03 32.32
C THR A 206 9.25 -37.56 31.56
N ARG A 207 8.96 -38.80 31.84
CA ARG A 207 7.78 -39.59 31.50
C ARG A 207 6.55 -38.95 32.14
N MET A 208 5.44 -39.09 31.46
CA MET A 208 4.03 -39.04 31.91
C MET A 208 3.25 -38.01 31.05
N VAL A 209 2.21 -38.29 30.39
CA VAL A 209 1.08 -39.22 30.46
C VAL A 209 0.50 -39.22 29.04
N GLU A 210 0.34 -40.39 28.45
CA GLU A 210 -0.56 -40.57 27.31
C GLU A 210 -1.99 -40.30 27.80
N ASP A 211 -2.61 -39.29 27.18
CA ASP A 211 -4.05 -39.30 27.07
C ASP A 211 -4.45 -38.95 25.65
N GLY A 212 -5.21 -39.82 25.05
CA GLY A 212 -5.54 -39.79 23.64
C GLY A 212 -6.51 -38.69 23.30
N GLY A 213 -6.20 -37.99 22.22
CA GLY A 213 -7.12 -37.02 21.67
C GLY A 213 -6.51 -36.31 20.45
N GLY A 214 -6.85 -36.76 19.27
CA GLY A 214 -6.45 -36.28 17.96
C GLY A 214 -6.03 -34.84 17.86
N SER A 215 -4.76 -34.59 17.61
CA SER A 215 -4.28 -33.27 17.17
C SER A 215 -4.62 -33.06 15.70
N GLY A 216 -5.88 -32.79 15.41
CA GLY A 216 -6.27 -32.10 14.19
C GLY A 216 -5.83 -30.64 14.29
N SER A 217 -4.89 -30.23 13.48
CA SER A 217 -4.61 -28.82 13.26
C SER A 217 -5.88 -28.15 12.72
N SER A 218 -6.70 -27.60 13.60
CA SER A 218 -7.91 -26.87 13.25
C SER A 218 -7.55 -25.47 12.73
N GLY A 219 -6.84 -25.42 11.60
CA GLY A 219 -6.84 -24.26 10.73
C GLY A 219 -8.27 -24.07 10.23
N GLY A 220 -8.93 -22.96 10.58
CA GLY A 220 -10.29 -22.68 10.17
C GLY A 220 -10.45 -22.98 8.67
N SER A 221 -11.44 -23.79 8.32
CA SER A 221 -11.70 -24.15 6.93
C SER A 221 -12.03 -22.89 6.13
N VAL A 222 -11.24 -22.60 5.08
CA VAL A 222 -11.48 -21.47 4.16
C VAL A 222 -12.59 -21.76 3.15
N GLY A 223 -12.98 -23.00 3.00
CA GLY A 223 -14.01 -23.43 2.05
C GLY A 223 -15.33 -22.66 2.18
N PRO A 224 -15.88 -22.44 3.37
CA PRO A 224 -17.10 -21.64 3.56
C PRO A 224 -16.95 -20.18 3.10
N VAL A 225 -15.75 -19.56 3.30
CA VAL A 225 -15.51 -18.18 2.90
C VAL A 225 -15.58 -18.03 1.38
N PHE A 226 -14.90 -18.92 0.65
CA PHE A 226 -14.89 -18.89 -0.82
C PHE A 226 -16.21 -19.34 -1.47
N ARG A 227 -17.12 -19.91 -0.70
CA ARG A 227 -18.49 -20.20 -1.15
C ARG A 227 -19.48 -19.07 -0.80
N SER A 228 -19.06 -18.10 0.00
CA SER A 228 -19.92 -16.99 0.42
C SER A 228 -20.04 -15.93 -0.67
N PRO A 229 -21.26 -15.52 -1.08
CA PRO A 229 -21.44 -14.38 -1.98
C PRO A 229 -20.81 -13.09 -1.46
N ALA A 230 -20.75 -12.91 -0.14
CA ALA A 230 -20.14 -11.75 0.48
C ALA A 230 -18.65 -11.64 0.16
N PHE A 231 -17.93 -12.76 -0.01
CA PHE A 231 -16.53 -12.75 -0.42
C PHE A 231 -16.36 -12.16 -1.82
N TYR A 232 -17.18 -12.59 -2.77
CA TYR A 232 -17.12 -12.10 -4.15
C TYR A 232 -17.58 -10.65 -4.29
N LEU A 233 -18.56 -10.22 -3.49
CA LEU A 233 -18.96 -8.82 -3.43
C LEU A 233 -17.85 -7.93 -2.86
N LEU A 234 -17.16 -8.37 -1.81
CA LEU A 234 -16.00 -7.65 -1.26
C LEU A 234 -14.86 -7.61 -2.27
N LEU A 235 -14.55 -8.74 -2.92
CA LEU A 235 -13.52 -8.86 -3.95
C LEU A 235 -13.79 -7.93 -5.13
N LEU A 236 -15.00 -7.98 -5.69
CA LEU A 236 -15.41 -7.12 -6.80
C LEU A 236 -15.39 -5.64 -6.40
N GLY A 237 -15.92 -5.33 -5.23
CA GLY A 237 -15.93 -3.96 -4.70
C GLY A 237 -14.52 -3.39 -4.56
N SER A 238 -13.61 -4.16 -3.96
CA SER A 238 -12.21 -3.80 -3.78
C SER A 238 -11.50 -3.61 -5.12
N MET A 239 -11.57 -4.58 -6.03
CA MET A 239 -10.98 -4.50 -7.36
C MET A 239 -11.43 -3.26 -8.14
N CYS A 240 -12.74 -3.00 -8.14
CA CYS A 240 -13.31 -1.87 -8.88
C CYS A 240 -12.85 -0.52 -8.30
N SER A 241 -12.81 -0.38 -6.99
CA SER A 241 -12.34 0.84 -6.34
C SER A 241 -10.85 1.06 -6.56
N ILE A 242 -10.02 0.02 -6.37
CA ILE A 242 -8.57 0.06 -6.62
C ILE A 242 -8.27 0.39 -8.09
N ALA A 243 -9.04 -0.17 -9.04
CA ALA A 243 -8.94 0.18 -10.47
C ALA A 243 -9.21 1.67 -10.70
N ALA A 244 -10.28 2.22 -10.10
CA ALA A 244 -10.65 3.63 -10.25
C ALA A 244 -9.60 4.56 -9.64
N VAL A 245 -9.10 4.25 -8.46
CA VAL A 245 -8.08 5.03 -7.77
C VAL A 245 -6.73 4.94 -8.51
N GLY A 246 -6.27 3.73 -8.84
CA GLY A 246 -5.00 3.51 -9.52
C GLY A 246 -4.99 4.13 -10.91
N GLY A 247 -6.05 3.91 -11.71
CA GLY A 247 -6.20 4.49 -13.03
C GLY A 247 -6.18 6.02 -13.00
N THR A 248 -6.94 6.64 -12.12
CA THR A 248 -6.99 8.10 -11.99
C THR A 248 -5.64 8.66 -11.53
N ASN A 249 -5.04 8.09 -10.51
CA ASN A 249 -3.77 8.60 -9.94
C ASN A 249 -2.61 8.54 -10.93
N GLN A 250 -2.50 7.46 -11.70
CA GLN A 250 -1.44 7.27 -12.69
C GLN A 250 -1.57 8.23 -13.89
N HIS A 251 -2.80 8.58 -14.26
CA HIS A 251 -3.07 9.47 -15.40
C HIS A 251 -3.25 10.93 -15.02
N LEU A 252 -3.41 11.27 -13.74
CA LEU A 252 -3.68 12.64 -13.30
C LEU A 252 -2.68 13.65 -13.85
N LYS A 253 -1.37 13.37 -13.74
CA LYS A 253 -0.32 14.27 -14.22
C LYS A 253 -0.31 14.39 -15.74
N LEU A 254 -0.50 13.27 -16.47
CA LEU A 254 -0.59 13.26 -17.93
C LEU A 254 -1.78 14.10 -18.41
N PHE A 255 -2.94 13.90 -17.78
CA PHE A 255 -4.17 14.64 -18.06
C PHE A 255 -3.99 16.14 -17.85
N LEU A 256 -3.43 16.55 -16.72
CA LEU A 256 -3.23 17.97 -16.40
C LEU A 256 -2.20 18.63 -17.33
N SER A 257 -1.06 17.99 -17.59
CA SER A 257 0.07 18.60 -18.29
C SER A 257 -0.04 18.52 -19.81
N LEU A 258 -0.54 17.40 -20.35
CA LEU A 258 -0.55 17.17 -21.79
C LEU A 258 -1.87 17.60 -22.42
N ASP A 259 -3.02 17.31 -21.77
CA ASP A 259 -4.32 17.59 -22.36
C ASP A 259 -4.87 18.98 -21.97
N HIS A 260 -4.55 19.43 -20.75
CA HIS A 260 -5.06 20.70 -20.24
C HIS A 260 -4.00 21.79 -20.05
N SER A 261 -2.76 21.54 -20.50
CA SER A 261 -1.66 22.51 -20.51
C SER A 261 -1.38 23.17 -19.15
N TYR A 262 -1.64 22.48 -18.05
CA TYR A 262 -1.26 22.96 -16.73
C TYR A 262 0.26 23.06 -16.62
N SER A 263 0.75 24.15 -16.03
CA SER A 263 2.17 24.27 -15.74
C SER A 263 2.64 23.17 -14.80
N GLN A 264 3.92 22.79 -14.89
CA GLN A 264 4.51 21.75 -14.05
C GLN A 264 4.28 22.03 -12.55
N GLY A 265 4.43 23.29 -12.14
CA GLY A 265 4.18 23.70 -10.75
C GLY A 265 2.71 23.60 -10.33
N ALA A 266 1.76 23.88 -11.23
CA ALA A 266 0.34 23.72 -10.94
C ALA A 266 -0.04 22.24 -10.79
N ALA A 267 0.41 21.39 -11.71
CA ALA A 267 0.19 19.94 -11.65
C ALA A 267 0.83 19.32 -10.40
N ALA A 268 2.03 19.76 -10.02
CA ALA A 268 2.70 19.34 -8.80
C ALA A 268 1.89 19.68 -7.54
N ARG A 269 1.36 20.91 -7.44
CA ARG A 269 0.53 21.30 -6.29
C ARG A 269 -0.73 20.45 -6.18
N ILE A 270 -1.39 20.13 -7.31
CA ILE A 270 -2.58 19.29 -7.33
C ILE A 270 -2.24 17.86 -6.89
N ALA A 271 -1.19 17.24 -7.45
CA ALA A 271 -0.74 15.92 -7.07
C ALA A 271 -0.33 15.85 -5.58
N SER A 272 0.39 16.86 -5.10
CA SER A 272 0.76 16.96 -3.69
C SER A 272 -0.45 17.12 -2.78
N LEU A 273 -1.46 17.88 -3.19
CA LEU A 273 -2.70 18.06 -2.42
C LEU A 273 -3.50 16.75 -2.33
N VAL A 274 -3.56 15.96 -3.40
CA VAL A 274 -4.17 14.61 -3.37
C VAL A 274 -3.52 13.76 -2.28
N LEU A 275 -2.19 13.68 -2.26
CA LEU A 275 -1.47 12.84 -1.32
C LEU A 275 -1.49 13.41 0.12
N LEU A 276 -1.48 14.72 0.27
CA LEU A 276 -1.66 15.36 1.58
C LEU A 276 -3.07 15.10 2.14
N SER A 277 -4.10 15.23 1.30
CA SER A 277 -5.48 14.91 1.68
C SER A 277 -5.67 13.43 2.01
N SER A 278 -4.86 12.54 1.41
CA SER A 278 -4.88 11.12 1.74
C SER A 278 -4.42 10.82 3.17
N LEU A 279 -3.58 11.66 3.76
CA LEU A 279 -3.22 11.52 5.18
C LEU A 279 -4.43 11.81 6.08
N ALA A 280 -5.18 12.89 5.78
CA ALA A 280 -6.42 13.21 6.48
C ALA A 280 -7.46 12.09 6.27
N GLY A 281 -7.55 11.53 5.06
CA GLY A 281 -8.40 10.39 4.74
C GLY A 281 -8.09 9.17 5.59
N ARG A 282 -6.81 8.79 5.73
CA ARG A 282 -6.38 7.64 6.56
C ARG A 282 -6.78 7.82 8.02
N LEU A 283 -6.51 8.99 8.58
CA LEU A 283 -6.84 9.27 9.98
C LEU A 283 -8.35 9.35 10.20
N GLY A 284 -9.05 10.10 9.32
CA GLY A 284 -10.50 10.30 9.42
C GLY A 284 -11.29 9.02 9.21
N MET A 285 -10.99 8.25 8.16
CA MET A 285 -11.70 6.99 7.86
C MET A 285 -11.37 5.91 8.90
N GLY A 286 -10.15 5.89 9.46
CA GLY A 286 -9.81 5.03 10.59
C GLY A 286 -10.68 5.32 11.81
N TRP A 287 -10.77 6.59 12.19
CA TRP A 287 -11.61 7.03 13.30
C TRP A 287 -13.12 6.73 13.07
N LEU A 288 -13.59 6.90 11.81
CA LEU A 288 -14.95 6.52 11.44
C LEU A 288 -15.16 5.00 11.56
N ALA A 289 -14.20 4.20 11.09
CA ALA A 289 -14.28 2.73 11.12
C ALA A 289 -14.31 2.16 12.54
N ASP A 290 -13.76 2.88 13.53
CA ASP A 290 -13.86 2.51 14.95
C ASP A 290 -15.25 2.81 15.55
N ARG A 291 -16.01 3.76 14.99
CA ARG A 291 -17.30 4.23 15.53
C ARG A 291 -18.51 3.76 14.74
N PHE A 292 -18.36 3.49 13.46
CA PHE A 292 -19.45 3.11 12.57
C PHE A 292 -19.18 1.73 11.95
N PRO A 293 -20.23 1.00 11.52
CA PRO A 293 -20.09 -0.26 10.79
C PRO A 293 -19.19 -0.06 9.55
N LYS A 294 -18.16 -0.90 9.41
CA LYS A 294 -17.13 -0.78 8.36
C LYS A 294 -17.71 -0.74 6.95
N LYS A 295 -18.84 -1.43 6.73
CA LYS A 295 -19.60 -1.39 5.47
C LYS A 295 -19.92 0.05 5.04
N TYR A 296 -20.46 0.88 5.94
CA TYR A 296 -20.84 2.25 5.60
C TYR A 296 -19.63 3.17 5.40
N VAL A 297 -18.55 2.94 6.16
CA VAL A 297 -17.30 3.69 5.97
C VAL A 297 -16.68 3.33 4.63
N MET A 298 -16.66 2.05 4.26
CA MET A 298 -16.17 1.58 2.96
C MET A 298 -17.02 2.14 1.82
N LEU A 299 -18.35 2.12 1.97
CA LEU A 299 -19.27 2.71 0.99
C LEU A 299 -19.03 4.22 0.83
N LEU A 300 -18.83 4.95 1.94
CA LEU A 300 -18.50 6.37 1.91
C LEU A 300 -17.22 6.64 1.12
N ILE A 301 -16.16 5.86 1.35
CA ILE A 301 -14.90 5.97 0.63
C ILE A 301 -15.12 5.78 -0.87
N TYR A 302 -15.85 4.74 -1.27
CA TYR A 302 -16.10 4.44 -2.68
C TYR A 302 -16.96 5.50 -3.36
N LEU A 303 -17.95 6.04 -2.65
CA LEU A 303 -18.76 7.17 -3.14
C LEU A 303 -17.93 8.45 -3.27
N LEU A 304 -17.00 8.72 -2.35
CA LEU A 304 -16.06 9.86 -2.47
C LEU A 304 -15.20 9.72 -3.73
N VAL A 305 -14.65 8.55 -4.00
CA VAL A 305 -13.87 8.28 -5.22
C VAL A 305 -14.75 8.43 -6.46
N ALA A 306 -15.93 7.82 -6.47
CA ALA A 306 -16.86 7.87 -7.60
C ALA A 306 -17.34 9.31 -7.90
N SER A 307 -17.56 10.12 -6.87
CA SER A 307 -17.98 11.53 -7.02
C SER A 307 -16.85 12.47 -7.40
N ALA A 308 -15.60 12.13 -7.05
CA ALA A 308 -14.45 12.98 -7.36
C ALA A 308 -14.05 12.91 -8.84
N ILE A 309 -14.04 11.72 -9.45
CA ILE A 309 -13.55 11.54 -10.83
C ILE A 309 -14.32 12.40 -11.84
N PRO A 310 -15.67 12.52 -11.80
CA PRO A 310 -16.42 13.42 -12.69
C PRO A 310 -16.02 14.88 -12.62
N VAL A 311 -15.50 15.33 -11.46
CA VAL A 311 -15.04 16.74 -11.30
C VAL A 311 -13.85 17.05 -12.22
N LEU A 312 -13.08 16.03 -12.66
CA LEU A 312 -12.02 16.19 -13.64
C LEU A 312 -12.53 16.71 -15.00
N PHE A 313 -13.80 16.52 -15.33
CA PHE A 313 -14.37 17.10 -16.57
C PHE A 313 -14.61 18.61 -16.47
N ALA A 314 -14.61 19.18 -15.26
CA ALA A 314 -14.77 20.62 -15.02
C ALA A 314 -13.42 21.36 -14.88
N THR A 315 -12.41 20.99 -15.66
CA THR A 315 -11.03 21.52 -15.59
C THR A 315 -10.92 23.02 -15.86
N GLN A 316 -11.90 23.63 -16.52
CA GLN A 316 -11.95 25.07 -16.78
C GLN A 316 -12.03 25.89 -15.49
N THR A 317 -12.49 25.31 -14.39
CA THR A 317 -12.61 25.97 -13.11
C THR A 317 -11.49 25.51 -12.17
N ARG A 318 -10.56 26.42 -11.85
CA ARG A 318 -9.44 26.11 -10.93
C ARG A 318 -9.92 25.53 -9.59
N GLY A 319 -11.03 26.04 -9.05
CA GLY A 319 -11.61 25.54 -7.80
C GLY A 319 -12.04 24.07 -7.89
N ALA A 320 -12.58 23.63 -9.03
CA ALA A 320 -13.01 22.24 -9.22
C ALA A 320 -11.85 21.25 -9.13
N ILE A 321 -10.70 21.56 -9.71
CA ILE A 321 -9.50 20.68 -9.65
C ILE A 321 -8.95 20.56 -8.23
N TYR A 322 -8.97 21.64 -7.44
CA TYR A 322 -8.58 21.55 -6.03
C TYR A 322 -9.61 20.78 -5.19
N ALA A 323 -10.92 20.96 -5.47
CA ALA A 323 -11.97 20.16 -4.85
C ALA A 323 -11.82 18.66 -5.19
N PHE A 324 -11.55 18.33 -6.46
CA PHE A 324 -11.17 16.96 -6.86
C PHE A 324 -10.01 16.44 -6.01
N ALA A 325 -8.92 17.20 -5.92
CA ALA A 325 -7.71 16.76 -5.21
C ALA A 325 -7.98 16.43 -3.73
N VAL A 326 -8.82 17.23 -3.07
CA VAL A 326 -9.20 16.99 -1.67
C VAL A 326 -10.13 15.78 -1.55
N ILE A 327 -11.21 15.74 -2.32
CA ILE A 327 -12.22 14.66 -2.21
C ILE A 327 -11.61 13.31 -2.61
N PHE A 328 -10.91 13.27 -3.74
CA PHE A 328 -10.24 12.07 -4.23
C PHE A 328 -9.14 11.62 -3.27
N GLY A 329 -8.34 12.57 -2.75
CA GLY A 329 -7.29 12.27 -1.79
C GLY A 329 -7.83 11.64 -0.50
N ILE A 330 -8.92 12.17 0.06
CA ILE A 330 -9.57 11.59 1.24
C ILE A 330 -10.03 10.15 0.96
N GLY A 331 -10.64 9.90 -0.19
CA GLY A 331 -11.04 8.55 -0.63
C GLY A 331 -9.84 7.62 -0.76
N LEU A 332 -8.81 8.03 -1.50
CA LEU A 332 -7.54 7.30 -1.66
C LEU A 332 -6.91 6.91 -0.32
N GLY A 333 -6.97 7.81 0.68
CA GLY A 333 -6.37 7.55 1.99
C GLY A 333 -7.06 6.46 2.79
N GLY A 334 -8.38 6.36 2.69
CA GLY A 334 -9.17 5.39 3.46
C GLY A 334 -9.18 3.97 2.88
N GLU A 335 -9.01 3.84 1.58
CA GLU A 335 -9.28 2.62 0.81
C GLU A 335 -8.54 1.39 1.31
N TYR A 336 -7.22 1.39 1.27
CA TYR A 336 -6.40 0.22 1.66
C TYR A 336 -6.55 -0.21 3.12
N MET A 337 -7.01 0.70 3.98
CA MET A 337 -7.15 0.41 5.40
C MET A 337 -8.48 -0.27 5.72
N VAL A 338 -9.56 0.09 5.04
CA VAL A 338 -10.91 -0.39 5.36
C VAL A 338 -11.18 -1.79 4.80
N ILE A 339 -10.54 -2.18 3.70
CA ILE A 339 -10.68 -3.51 3.09
C ILE A 339 -10.39 -4.65 4.09
N PRO A 340 -9.21 -4.71 4.74
CA PRO A 340 -8.93 -5.76 5.72
C PRO A 340 -9.82 -5.68 6.97
N LEU A 341 -10.25 -4.49 7.38
CA LEU A 341 -11.19 -4.34 8.49
C LEU A 341 -12.55 -4.93 8.15
N MET A 342 -13.03 -4.72 6.93
CA MET A 342 -14.30 -5.30 6.45
C MET A 342 -14.20 -6.82 6.31
N ALA A 343 -13.09 -7.32 5.76
CA ALA A 343 -12.83 -8.75 5.64
C ALA A 343 -12.76 -9.44 7.02
N ALA A 344 -12.14 -8.79 8.01
CA ALA A 344 -12.09 -9.30 9.39
C ALA A 344 -13.49 -9.35 10.05
N GLU A 345 -14.33 -8.35 9.76
CA GLU A 345 -15.71 -8.29 10.27
C GLU A 345 -16.61 -9.36 9.63
N LEU A 346 -16.45 -9.63 8.32
CA LEU A 346 -17.27 -10.60 7.60
C LEU A 346 -16.85 -12.06 7.85
N PHE A 347 -15.56 -12.33 7.89
CA PHE A 347 -15.03 -13.71 7.84
C PHE A 347 -14.28 -14.11 9.11
N GLY A 348 -14.05 -13.17 10.01
CA GLY A 348 -13.29 -13.39 11.24
C GLY A 348 -11.77 -13.42 11.03
N VAL A 349 -11.05 -13.21 12.13
CA VAL A 349 -9.57 -13.03 12.11
C VAL A 349 -8.81 -14.32 11.75
N ARG A 350 -9.41 -15.50 12.03
CA ARG A 350 -8.73 -16.79 11.82
C ARG A 350 -8.45 -17.11 10.35
N VAL A 351 -9.33 -16.68 9.45
CA VAL A 351 -9.21 -16.93 7.99
C VAL A 351 -8.77 -15.67 7.22
N LEU A 352 -8.61 -14.54 7.92
CA LEU A 352 -8.33 -13.23 7.34
C LEU A 352 -7.13 -13.24 6.39
N GLY A 353 -6.02 -13.85 6.81
CA GLY A 353 -4.80 -13.87 5.99
C GLY A 353 -4.98 -14.53 4.62
N ARG A 354 -5.70 -15.65 4.58
CA ARG A 354 -5.96 -16.37 3.31
C ARG A 354 -6.99 -15.64 2.45
N ALA A 355 -8.05 -15.10 3.04
CA ALA A 355 -9.04 -14.30 2.33
C ALA A 355 -8.40 -13.03 1.74
N MET A 356 -7.62 -12.31 2.52
CA MET A 356 -6.90 -11.11 2.08
C MET A 356 -5.83 -11.41 1.03
N GLY A 357 -5.18 -12.58 1.09
CA GLY A 357 -4.25 -12.99 0.04
C GLY A 357 -4.89 -12.98 -1.35
N VAL A 358 -6.11 -13.53 -1.47
CA VAL A 358 -6.85 -13.53 -2.74
C VAL A 358 -7.32 -12.10 -3.11
N VAL A 359 -7.85 -11.35 -2.16
CA VAL A 359 -8.31 -9.95 -2.39
C VAL A 359 -7.15 -9.08 -2.86
N LEU A 360 -6.02 -9.09 -2.16
CA LEU A 360 -4.85 -8.28 -2.53
C LEU A 360 -4.24 -8.68 -3.88
N THR A 361 -4.30 -9.97 -4.25
CA THR A 361 -3.86 -10.42 -5.58
C THR A 361 -4.78 -9.86 -6.66
N ALA A 362 -6.09 -9.91 -6.46
CA ALA A 362 -7.07 -9.38 -7.39
C ALA A 362 -6.98 -7.84 -7.49
N ASP A 363 -6.79 -7.16 -6.36
CA ASP A 363 -6.54 -5.71 -6.31
C ASP A 363 -5.25 -5.34 -7.08
N GLY A 364 -4.19 -6.14 -6.93
CA GLY A 364 -2.95 -5.97 -7.67
C GLY A 364 -3.13 -6.08 -9.18
N VAL A 365 -3.96 -7.03 -9.64
CA VAL A 365 -4.34 -7.15 -11.06
C VAL A 365 -5.13 -5.93 -11.52
N ALA A 366 -6.10 -5.49 -10.74
CA ALA A 366 -6.92 -4.31 -11.07
C ALA A 366 -6.05 -3.03 -11.16
N GLU A 367 -5.14 -2.83 -10.21
CA GLU A 367 -4.21 -1.69 -10.18
C GLU A 367 -3.15 -1.76 -11.30
N ALA A 368 -2.87 -2.96 -11.82
CA ALA A 368 -2.00 -3.13 -12.98
C ALA A 368 -2.72 -2.80 -14.29
N VAL A 369 -3.91 -3.36 -14.47
CA VAL A 369 -4.64 -3.33 -15.74
C VAL A 369 -5.32 -1.99 -15.97
N ALA A 370 -5.92 -1.37 -14.94
CA ALA A 370 -6.72 -0.17 -15.11
C ALA A 370 -5.95 1.02 -15.69
N PRO A 371 -4.74 1.40 -15.20
CA PRO A 371 -3.99 2.49 -15.82
C PRO A 371 -3.60 2.20 -17.27
N TRP A 372 -3.17 0.97 -17.56
CA TRP A 372 -2.83 0.58 -18.92
C TRP A 372 -4.05 0.70 -19.85
N LEU A 373 -5.23 0.24 -19.42
CA LEU A 373 -6.46 0.30 -20.19
C LEU A 373 -6.88 1.74 -20.48
N VAL A 374 -6.83 2.62 -19.46
CA VAL A 374 -7.11 4.06 -19.62
C VAL A 374 -6.14 4.69 -20.63
N GLY A 375 -4.84 4.33 -20.56
CA GLY A 375 -3.85 4.77 -21.52
C GLY A 375 -4.19 4.31 -22.95
N ARG A 376 -4.58 3.05 -23.14
CA ARG A 376 -5.01 2.49 -24.44
C ARG A 376 -6.26 3.18 -24.98
N MET A 377 -7.25 3.43 -24.11
CA MET A 377 -8.45 4.18 -24.50
C MET A 377 -8.09 5.59 -24.94
N HIS A 378 -7.20 6.27 -24.22
CA HIS A 378 -6.73 7.59 -24.62
C HIS A 378 -5.96 7.55 -25.94
N ASP A 379 -5.03 6.62 -26.11
CA ASP A 379 -4.23 6.49 -27.35
C ASP A 379 -5.12 6.21 -28.58
N ALA A 380 -6.26 5.55 -28.38
CA ALA A 380 -7.22 5.22 -29.44
C ALA A 380 -8.20 6.38 -29.75
N THR A 381 -8.58 7.19 -28.75
CA THR A 381 -9.64 8.20 -28.87
C THR A 381 -9.12 9.64 -28.86
N GLY A 382 -7.87 9.85 -28.48
CA GLY A 382 -7.29 11.17 -28.27
C GLY A 382 -7.83 11.92 -27.05
N SER A 383 -8.62 11.23 -26.17
CA SER A 383 -9.29 11.88 -25.04
C SER A 383 -9.36 10.98 -23.82
N TYR A 384 -9.33 11.57 -22.61
CA TYR A 384 -9.55 10.87 -21.35
C TYR A 384 -11.02 10.60 -21.02
N VAL A 385 -11.98 11.15 -21.78
CA VAL A 385 -13.42 11.02 -21.46
C VAL A 385 -13.84 9.57 -21.34
N THR A 386 -13.46 8.72 -22.31
CA THR A 386 -13.79 7.28 -22.29
C THR A 386 -13.12 6.53 -21.14
N GLY A 387 -11.83 6.81 -20.91
CA GLY A 387 -11.07 6.20 -19.84
C GLY A 387 -11.60 6.56 -18.45
N PHE A 388 -11.83 7.83 -18.19
CA PHE A 388 -12.38 8.28 -16.90
C PHE A 388 -13.85 7.86 -16.71
N ALA A 389 -14.66 7.82 -17.78
CA ALA A 389 -16.02 7.28 -17.71
C ALA A 389 -16.01 5.80 -17.31
N ALA A 390 -15.07 5.00 -17.84
CA ALA A 390 -14.89 3.61 -17.43
C ALA A 390 -14.49 3.50 -15.95
N LEU A 391 -13.59 4.36 -15.46
CA LEU A 391 -13.20 4.39 -14.04
C LEU A 391 -14.35 4.81 -13.12
N ILE A 392 -15.20 5.76 -13.54
CA ILE A 392 -16.43 6.12 -12.82
C ILE A 392 -17.35 4.90 -12.74
N GLY A 393 -17.57 4.20 -13.88
CA GLY A 393 -18.34 2.97 -13.93
C GLY A 393 -17.81 1.91 -12.97
N CYS A 394 -16.48 1.71 -12.92
CA CYS A 394 -15.83 0.84 -11.94
C CYS A 394 -16.11 1.31 -10.50
N ALA A 395 -15.90 2.59 -10.19
CA ALA A 395 -16.09 3.10 -8.83
C ALA A 395 -17.56 2.93 -8.36
N VAL A 396 -18.54 3.21 -9.23
CA VAL A 396 -19.96 3.02 -8.96
C VAL A 396 -20.29 1.52 -8.77
N THR A 397 -19.76 0.64 -9.63
CA THR A 397 -19.92 -0.81 -9.49
C THR A 397 -19.36 -1.30 -8.16
N GLY A 398 -18.19 -0.80 -7.79
CA GLY A 398 -17.57 -1.07 -6.48
C GLY A 398 -18.47 -0.63 -5.32
N ALA A 399 -19.01 0.59 -5.38
CA ALA A 399 -19.92 1.11 -4.36
C ALA A 399 -21.20 0.27 -4.26
N ILE A 400 -21.80 -0.15 -5.38
CA ILE A 400 -22.97 -1.03 -5.43
C ILE A 400 -22.63 -2.40 -4.81
N ALA A 401 -21.49 -3.00 -5.16
CA ALA A 401 -21.07 -4.28 -4.61
C ALA A 401 -20.96 -4.21 -3.07
N ILE A 402 -20.38 -3.15 -2.53
CA ILE A 402 -20.29 -2.93 -1.07
C ILE A 402 -21.68 -2.65 -0.46
N ALA A 403 -22.54 -1.90 -1.14
CA ALA A 403 -23.90 -1.67 -0.67
C ALA A 403 -24.73 -2.96 -0.55
N LEU A 404 -24.47 -3.95 -1.40
CA LEU A 404 -25.13 -5.26 -1.38
C LEU A 404 -24.55 -6.22 -0.33
N LEU A 405 -23.40 -5.92 0.29
CA LEU A 405 -22.86 -6.76 1.36
C LEU A 405 -23.90 -6.94 2.50
N PRO A 406 -24.01 -8.13 3.08
CA PRO A 406 -24.82 -8.34 4.27
C PRO A 406 -24.30 -7.46 5.41
N ARG A 407 -25.20 -7.05 6.31
CA ARG A 407 -24.76 -6.45 7.57
C ARG A 407 -24.05 -7.53 8.36
N ALA A 408 -22.85 -7.26 8.84
CA ALA A 408 -22.20 -8.17 9.76
C ALA A 408 -23.07 -8.29 11.01
N SER A 409 -23.42 -9.52 11.37
CA SER A 409 -24.08 -9.78 12.66
C SER A 409 -23.11 -9.38 13.77
N PRO A 410 -23.58 -8.74 14.86
CA PRO A 410 -22.71 -8.49 16.01
C PRO A 410 -22.07 -9.81 16.45
N PRO A 411 -20.80 -9.80 16.88
CA PRO A 411 -20.15 -11.01 17.35
C PRO A 411 -20.97 -11.62 18.47
N ASP A 412 -21.18 -12.94 18.39
CA ASP A 412 -21.96 -13.70 19.36
C ASP A 412 -21.50 -13.38 20.78
N PRO A 413 -22.37 -12.93 21.70
CA PRO A 413 -21.98 -12.58 23.08
C PRO A 413 -21.32 -13.73 23.84
N LEU A 414 -21.41 -14.97 23.35
CA LEU A 414 -20.70 -16.13 23.88
C LEU A 414 -19.18 -16.11 23.63
N SER A 415 -18.68 -15.28 22.73
CA SER A 415 -17.23 -15.12 22.51
C SER A 415 -16.56 -14.16 23.51
N THR A 416 -17.33 -13.42 24.30
CA THR A 416 -16.84 -12.52 25.35
C THR A 416 -16.82 -13.15 26.74
N ALA A 417 -17.35 -14.35 26.90
CA ALA A 417 -17.40 -15.06 28.18
C ALA A 417 -16.03 -15.54 28.70
N TRP A 418 -14.95 -15.35 27.93
CA TRP A 418 -13.59 -15.74 28.35
C TRP A 418 -12.76 -14.62 28.99
N ARG A 419 -13.36 -13.47 29.32
CA ARG A 419 -12.70 -12.38 30.06
C ARG A 419 -13.20 -12.19 31.51
N GLY A 420 -13.92 -13.16 32.04
CA GLY A 420 -14.54 -13.08 33.38
C GLY A 420 -14.10 -14.15 34.36
N GLY A 421 -12.94 -14.76 34.15
CA GLY A 421 -12.41 -15.77 35.06
C GLY A 421 -11.30 -15.25 35.97
N THR A 422 -11.58 -14.27 36.80
CA THR A 422 -10.80 -14.00 38.02
C THR A 422 -11.75 -13.41 39.05
N ASN A 423 -11.98 -14.16 40.11
CA ASN A 423 -12.42 -13.83 41.46
C ASN A 423 -13.62 -14.67 41.94
N ASP A 424 -13.36 -15.93 42.25
CA ASP A 424 -14.08 -16.68 43.28
C ASP A 424 -13.09 -17.49 44.11
N GLU A 425 -12.14 -16.82 44.77
CA GLU A 425 -11.42 -17.30 45.92
C GLU A 425 -11.72 -16.39 47.12
N HIS A 426 -12.92 -16.51 47.69
CA HIS A 426 -13.19 -16.10 49.06
C HIS A 426 -14.65 -16.47 49.44
N ARG A 427 -14.90 -17.76 49.58
CA ARG A 427 -16.00 -18.27 50.42
C ARG A 427 -15.80 -19.74 50.81
N VAL A 428 -14.80 -20.00 51.62
CA VAL A 428 -14.84 -21.17 52.54
C VAL A 428 -14.11 -20.76 53.78
N ARG A 429 -14.85 -20.23 54.76
CA ARG A 429 -14.60 -20.28 56.21
C ARG A 429 -15.70 -19.46 56.93
N ALA A 430 -16.78 -20.10 57.29
CA ALA A 430 -17.54 -19.90 58.53
C ALA A 430 -18.46 -21.12 58.69
#